data_e2ae60d40897cc597e4bb0bf23df56d3
#
_entry.id   e2ae60d40897cc597e4bb0bf23df56d3
#
_cell.length_a   1.000
_cell.length_b   1.000
_cell.length_c   1.000
_cell.angle_alpha   90.00
_cell.angle_beta   90.00
_cell.angle_gamma   90.00
#
_symmetry.space_group_name_H-M   'P 1'
#
loop_
_entity.id
_entity.type
_entity.pdbx_description
1 polymer ?
#
loop_
_entity_poly.entity_id
_entity_poly.type
_entity_poly.pdbx_seq_one_letter_code
_entity_poly.pdbx_strand_id
1 'polypeptide(L)'
;MRTMRTQRSRGQSGFSLIELLIVVAIILILAAVALPKLNQNRMLSQETAAIKQIGTLHTAETQYYAQFGKFATTLAELGPPASGNAGPSAADLIPGDLSVGKKTGYIFTVQGSPTGYTINANPEVYNSTGRRCFFSDQTLVIKQNWGSEPATINSPEIK
;
A
#
# COMPACT_ATOMS: atom_id res chain seq x y z
N MET A 1 -63.37 25.55 40.14
CA MET A 1 -63.45 24.72 38.94
C MET A 1 -62.00 24.43 38.47
N ARG A 2 -61.50 23.23 38.71
CA ARG A 2 -60.09 22.87 38.45
C ARG A 2 -60.08 21.90 37.28
N THR A 3 -59.67 22.36 36.11
CA THR A 3 -59.59 21.55 34.87
C THR A 3 -58.40 20.63 34.96
N MET A 4 -58.60 19.33 35.05
CA MET A 4 -57.58 18.28 34.92
C MET A 4 -57.21 18.16 33.43
N ARG A 5 -55.94 18.43 33.13
CA ARG A 5 -55.33 18.28 31.81
C ARG A 5 -54.79 16.82 31.73
N THR A 6 -55.51 15.97 31.01
CA THR A 6 -55.08 14.58 30.71
C THR A 6 -53.86 14.65 29.81
N GLN A 7 -52.70 14.22 30.33
CA GLN A 7 -51.52 13.98 29.51
C GLN A 7 -51.72 12.69 28.71
N ARG A 8 -51.81 12.81 27.39
CA ARG A 8 -51.75 11.69 26.46
C ARG A 8 -50.34 11.14 26.49
N SER A 9 -50.11 9.98 27.06
CA SER A 9 -48.89 9.19 26.91
C SER A 9 -48.79 8.76 25.44
N ARG A 10 -47.80 9.29 24.74
CA ARG A 10 -47.40 8.77 23.41
C ARG A 10 -46.90 7.37 23.63
N GLY A 11 -47.63 6.38 23.12
CA GLY A 11 -47.18 4.98 23.12
C GLY A 11 -45.85 4.88 22.38
N GLN A 12 -44.81 4.50 23.08
CA GLN A 12 -43.54 4.09 22.48
C GLN A 12 -43.80 2.73 21.81
N SER A 13 -43.92 2.74 20.49
CA SER A 13 -43.93 1.53 19.69
C SER A 13 -42.54 0.92 19.76
N GLY A 14 -42.35 -0.17 20.51
CA GLY A 14 -41.10 -0.95 20.54
C GLY A 14 -40.92 -1.67 19.19
N PHE A 15 -39.65 -1.85 18.79
CA PHE A 15 -39.29 -2.65 17.62
C PHE A 15 -39.77 -4.09 17.78
N SER A 16 -40.35 -4.65 16.72
CA SER A 16 -40.70 -6.06 16.66
C SER A 16 -39.44 -6.93 16.46
N LEU A 17 -39.37 -8.09 17.11
CA LEU A 17 -38.30 -9.05 16.96
C LEU A 17 -38.13 -9.48 15.48
N ILE A 18 -39.23 -9.58 14.74
CA ILE A 18 -39.22 -9.95 13.32
C ILE A 18 -38.63 -8.83 12.44
N GLU A 19 -38.89 -7.55 12.75
CA GLU A 19 -38.27 -6.43 12.06
C GLU A 19 -36.76 -6.44 12.20
N LEU A 20 -36.26 -6.70 13.42
CA LEU A 20 -34.81 -6.81 13.65
C LEU A 20 -34.23 -8.00 12.89
N LEU A 21 -34.90 -9.14 12.86
CA LEU A 21 -34.46 -10.35 12.20
C LEU A 21 -34.34 -10.15 10.68
N ILE A 22 -35.32 -9.50 10.05
CA ILE A 22 -35.30 -9.21 8.61
C ILE A 22 -34.17 -8.25 8.28
N VAL A 23 -33.94 -7.20 9.07
CA VAL A 23 -32.86 -6.23 8.85
C VAL A 23 -31.49 -6.90 8.94
N VAL A 24 -31.25 -7.73 9.96
CA VAL A 24 -30.00 -8.48 10.11
C VAL A 24 -29.78 -9.45 8.94
N ALA A 25 -30.83 -10.14 8.49
CA ALA A 25 -30.73 -11.04 7.33
C ALA A 25 -30.32 -10.29 6.07
N ILE A 26 -30.89 -9.11 5.79
CA ILE A 26 -30.52 -8.30 4.63
C ILE A 26 -29.08 -7.80 4.73
N ILE A 27 -28.64 -7.34 5.92
CA ILE A 27 -27.26 -6.87 6.14
C ILE A 27 -26.27 -8.00 5.89
N LEU A 28 -26.54 -9.23 6.36
CA LEU A 28 -25.66 -10.37 6.15
C LEU A 28 -25.55 -10.75 4.67
N ILE A 29 -26.64 -10.71 3.91
CA ILE A 29 -26.60 -10.95 2.46
C ILE A 29 -25.75 -9.90 1.73
N LEU A 30 -25.94 -8.62 2.06
CA LEU A 30 -25.17 -7.54 1.47
C LEU A 30 -23.69 -7.64 1.84
N ALA A 31 -23.38 -7.95 3.09
CA ALA A 31 -22.00 -8.13 3.57
C ALA A 31 -21.30 -9.29 2.85
N ALA A 32 -21.97 -10.41 2.63
CA ALA A 32 -21.41 -11.57 1.94
C ALA A 32 -20.92 -11.27 0.52
N VAL A 33 -21.57 -10.33 -0.18
CA VAL A 33 -21.17 -9.89 -1.52
C VAL A 33 -20.13 -8.75 -1.49
N ALA A 34 -20.24 -7.84 -0.52
CA ALA A 34 -19.40 -6.65 -0.45
C ALA A 34 -17.96 -6.94 0.03
N LEU A 35 -17.79 -7.84 1.00
CA LEU A 35 -16.48 -8.12 1.61
C LEU A 35 -15.43 -8.66 0.62
N PRO A 36 -15.72 -9.63 -0.26
CA PRO A 36 -14.74 -10.13 -1.24
C PRO A 36 -14.29 -9.04 -2.22
N LYS A 37 -15.21 -8.19 -2.68
CA LYS A 37 -14.89 -7.08 -3.58
C LYS A 37 -14.02 -6.02 -2.93
N LEU A 38 -14.26 -5.72 -1.65
CA LEU A 38 -13.47 -4.78 -0.89
C LEU A 38 -12.01 -5.24 -0.79
N ASN A 39 -11.76 -6.51 -0.50
CA ASN A 39 -10.41 -7.07 -0.44
C ASN A 39 -9.68 -6.99 -1.79
N GLN A 40 -10.36 -7.27 -2.90
CA GLN A 40 -9.78 -7.14 -4.24
C GLN A 40 -9.39 -5.69 -4.55
N ASN A 41 -10.27 -4.73 -4.25
CA ASN A 41 -9.99 -3.31 -4.46
C ASN A 41 -8.84 -2.82 -3.59
N ARG A 42 -8.74 -3.30 -2.35
CA ARG A 42 -7.63 -3.00 -1.45
C ARG A 42 -6.29 -3.49 -2.03
N MET A 43 -6.23 -4.73 -2.50
CA MET A 43 -5.02 -5.27 -3.15
C MET A 43 -4.63 -4.43 -4.38
N LEU A 44 -5.57 -4.09 -5.26
CA LEU A 44 -5.30 -3.26 -6.43
C LEU A 44 -4.78 -1.86 -6.04
N SER A 45 -5.32 -1.25 -4.99
CA SER A 45 -4.83 0.02 -4.46
C SER A 45 -3.40 -0.09 -3.94
N GLN A 46 -3.06 -1.18 -3.23
CA GLN A 46 -1.71 -1.45 -2.72
C GLN A 46 -0.72 -1.70 -3.85
N GLU A 47 -1.09 -2.44 -4.90
CA GLU A 47 -0.28 -2.65 -6.10
C GLU A 47 0.00 -1.33 -6.82
N THR A 48 -1.02 -0.48 -6.99
CA THR A 48 -0.86 0.84 -7.61
C THR A 48 0.05 1.75 -6.76
N ALA A 49 -0.08 1.69 -5.43
CA ALA A 49 0.81 2.41 -4.54
C ALA A 49 2.26 1.91 -4.65
N ALA A 50 2.49 0.59 -4.78
CA ALA A 50 3.82 0.02 -4.97
C ALA A 50 4.49 0.54 -6.26
N ILE A 51 3.75 0.60 -7.37
CA ILE A 51 4.24 1.17 -8.63
C ILE A 51 4.67 2.64 -8.45
N LYS A 52 3.89 3.44 -7.72
CA LYS A 52 4.25 4.84 -7.43
C LYS A 52 5.50 4.94 -6.56
N GLN A 53 5.68 4.04 -5.58
CA GLN A 53 6.89 4.02 -4.76
C GLN A 53 8.13 3.63 -5.59
N ILE A 54 8.02 2.71 -6.56
CA ILE A 54 9.11 2.43 -7.52
C ILE A 54 9.52 3.71 -8.26
N GLY A 55 8.56 4.51 -8.73
CA GLY A 55 8.84 5.81 -9.35
C GLY A 55 9.55 6.79 -8.41
N THR A 56 9.18 6.81 -7.14
CA THR A 56 9.87 7.60 -6.10
C THR A 56 11.31 7.13 -5.92
N LEU A 57 11.55 5.81 -5.88
CA LEU A 57 12.89 5.24 -5.76
C LEU A 57 13.75 5.55 -6.99
N HIS A 58 13.21 5.52 -8.20
CA HIS A 58 13.92 5.95 -9.41
C HIS A 58 14.39 7.40 -9.33
N THR A 59 13.52 8.30 -8.87
CA THR A 59 13.85 9.71 -8.69
C THR A 59 14.96 9.87 -7.64
N ALA A 60 14.86 9.15 -6.52
CA ALA A 60 15.85 9.19 -5.45
C ALA A 60 17.21 8.63 -5.90
N GLU A 61 17.24 7.53 -6.66
CA GLU A 61 18.48 6.97 -7.21
C GLU A 61 19.17 7.94 -8.19
N THR A 62 18.39 8.61 -9.03
CA THR A 62 18.92 9.63 -9.94
C THR A 62 19.52 10.83 -9.18
N GLN A 63 18.87 11.29 -8.13
CA GLN A 63 19.35 12.37 -7.28
C GLN A 63 20.59 11.94 -6.49
N TYR A 64 20.59 10.72 -5.96
CA TYR A 64 21.73 10.16 -5.25
C TYR A 64 22.95 10.05 -6.15
N TYR A 65 22.76 9.57 -7.39
CA TYR A 65 23.84 9.52 -8.38
C TYR A 65 24.38 10.91 -8.72
N ALA A 66 23.51 11.90 -8.89
CA ALA A 66 23.92 13.27 -9.17
C ALA A 66 24.73 13.90 -8.04
N GLN A 67 24.46 13.54 -6.77
CA GLN A 67 25.17 14.09 -5.60
C GLN A 67 26.47 13.33 -5.28
N PHE A 68 26.49 12.01 -5.44
CA PHE A 68 27.57 11.16 -4.92
C PHE A 68 28.32 10.40 -6.01
N GLY A 69 27.93 10.48 -7.30
CA GLY A 69 28.58 9.83 -8.44
C GLY A 69 28.45 8.31 -8.47
N LYS A 70 27.54 7.74 -7.66
CA LYS A 70 27.24 6.30 -7.58
C LYS A 70 25.75 6.10 -7.26
N PHE A 71 25.20 4.92 -7.55
CA PHE A 71 23.89 4.52 -7.12
C PHE A 71 23.90 4.01 -5.67
N ALA A 72 22.80 4.20 -4.95
CA ALA A 72 22.64 3.68 -3.61
C ALA A 72 22.58 2.15 -3.63
N THR A 73 23.25 1.50 -2.70
CA THR A 73 23.26 0.04 -2.61
C THR A 73 22.11 -0.50 -1.76
N THR A 74 21.55 0.35 -0.92
CA THR A 74 20.45 0.00 -0.01
C THR A 74 19.45 1.13 0.12
N LEU A 75 18.23 0.82 0.51
CA LEU A 75 17.20 1.82 0.84
C LEU A 75 17.61 2.75 1.98
N ALA A 76 18.42 2.27 2.91
CA ALA A 76 18.90 3.08 4.04
C ALA A 76 19.77 4.26 3.59
N GLU A 77 20.58 4.08 2.54
CA GLU A 77 21.40 5.16 1.96
C GLU A 77 20.54 6.28 1.34
N LEU A 78 19.34 5.95 0.85
CA LEU A 78 18.38 6.93 0.33
C LEU A 78 17.54 7.58 1.42
N GLY A 79 17.43 6.95 2.59
CA GLY A 79 16.58 7.38 3.68
C GLY A 79 17.10 8.56 4.48
N PRO A 80 16.31 9.04 5.47
CA PRO A 80 16.74 10.11 6.36
C PRO A 80 17.82 9.64 7.33
N PRO A 81 18.80 10.51 7.68
CA PRO A 81 19.80 10.20 8.68
C PRO A 81 19.16 10.07 10.07
N ALA A 82 19.64 9.12 10.87
CA ALA A 82 19.20 8.94 12.26
C ALA A 82 19.60 10.14 13.15
N SER A 83 20.70 10.81 12.79
CA SER A 83 21.18 12.03 13.45
C SER A 83 22.16 12.77 12.54
N GLY A 84 22.24 14.09 12.66
CA GLY A 84 23.17 14.90 11.86
C GLY A 84 22.64 15.31 10.48
N ASN A 85 23.56 15.61 9.56
CA ASN A 85 23.23 16.07 8.22
C ASN A 85 23.13 14.90 7.24
N ALA A 86 22.37 15.10 6.16
CA ALA A 86 22.31 14.18 5.03
C ALA A 86 23.70 13.95 4.40
N GLY A 87 23.96 12.71 3.98
CA GLY A 87 25.24 12.31 3.40
C GLY A 87 25.16 10.98 2.66
N PRO A 88 26.27 10.43 2.19
CA PRO A 88 26.26 9.18 1.39
C PRO A 88 25.69 7.96 2.10
N SER A 89 25.68 7.94 3.43
CA SER A 89 25.09 6.81 4.20
C SER A 89 23.59 6.98 4.48
N ALA A 90 23.04 8.21 4.32
CA ALA A 90 21.64 8.54 4.49
C ALA A 90 21.37 9.92 3.86
N ALA A 91 20.88 9.93 2.63
CA ALA A 91 20.81 11.11 1.80
C ALA A 91 19.51 11.92 1.95
N ASP A 92 18.55 11.46 2.76
CA ASP A 92 17.25 12.09 2.99
C ASP A 92 16.44 12.34 1.70
N LEU A 93 16.49 11.40 0.76
CA LEU A 93 15.82 11.46 -0.54
C LEU A 93 14.49 10.73 -0.56
N ILE A 94 14.25 9.84 0.40
CA ILE A 94 12.99 9.11 0.55
C ILE A 94 12.49 9.16 2.00
N PRO A 95 11.15 9.05 2.22
CA PRO A 95 10.59 9.00 3.56
C PRO A 95 11.11 7.81 4.38
N GLY A 96 11.20 7.97 5.71
CA GLY A 96 11.73 6.96 6.61
C GLY A 96 10.96 5.63 6.61
N ASP A 97 9.65 5.64 6.33
CA ASP A 97 8.84 4.44 6.18
C ASP A 97 9.26 3.61 4.95
N LEU A 98 9.61 4.27 3.84
CA LEU A 98 10.11 3.60 2.65
C LEU A 98 11.56 3.12 2.82
N SER A 99 12.40 3.84 3.57
CA SER A 99 13.79 3.45 3.82
C SER A 99 13.92 2.17 4.64
N VAL A 100 12.92 1.85 5.47
CA VAL A 100 12.81 0.56 6.18
C VAL A 100 12.46 -0.60 5.23
N GLY A 101 12.02 -0.30 4.01
CA GLY A 101 11.69 -1.30 2.99
C GLY A 101 10.28 -1.86 3.08
N LYS A 102 9.42 -1.36 3.98
CA LYS A 102 8.04 -1.82 4.09
C LYS A 102 7.07 -0.65 3.98
N LYS A 103 6.27 -0.64 2.93
CA LYS A 103 5.26 0.40 2.73
C LYS A 103 4.04 -0.14 2.00
N THR A 104 2.85 0.22 2.49
CA THR A 104 1.56 -0.06 1.84
C THR A 104 1.37 -1.54 1.48
N GLY A 105 1.81 -2.47 2.36
CA GLY A 105 1.67 -3.92 2.17
C GLY A 105 2.66 -4.53 1.17
N TYR A 106 3.70 -3.77 0.77
CA TYR A 106 4.79 -4.23 -0.08
C TYR A 106 6.15 -4.12 0.62
N ILE A 107 7.02 -5.06 0.29
CA ILE A 107 8.43 -5.07 0.70
C ILE A 107 9.26 -4.62 -0.49
N PHE A 108 10.03 -3.55 -0.30
CA PHE A 108 10.91 -2.96 -1.30
C PHE A 108 12.36 -3.33 -0.99
N THR A 109 13.12 -3.61 -2.03
CA THR A 109 14.57 -3.78 -1.96
C THR A 109 15.24 -3.04 -3.12
N VAL A 110 16.36 -2.40 -2.82
CA VAL A 110 17.21 -1.74 -3.80
C VAL A 110 18.59 -2.38 -3.76
N GLN A 111 19.18 -2.62 -4.91
CA GLN A 111 20.53 -3.13 -5.06
C GLN A 111 21.26 -2.28 -6.11
N GLY A 112 22.14 -1.41 -5.67
CA GLY A 112 22.97 -0.61 -6.56
C GLY A 112 24.23 -1.34 -7.00
N SER A 113 24.71 -0.98 -8.18
CA SER A 113 26.00 -1.40 -8.76
C SER A 113 26.70 -0.18 -9.37
N PRO A 114 27.97 -0.28 -9.76
CA PRO A 114 28.67 0.84 -10.41
C PRO A 114 28.00 1.33 -11.71
N THR A 115 27.26 0.47 -12.39
CA THR A 115 26.68 0.73 -13.70
C THR A 115 25.15 0.90 -13.70
N GLY A 116 24.50 0.67 -12.56
CA GLY A 116 23.05 0.76 -12.48
C GLY A 116 22.51 0.30 -11.14
N TYR A 117 21.20 0.12 -11.06
CA TYR A 117 20.53 -0.36 -9.86
C TYR A 117 19.31 -1.21 -10.24
N THR A 118 18.87 -2.02 -9.32
CA THR A 118 17.60 -2.77 -9.42
C THR A 118 16.70 -2.49 -8.23
N ILE A 119 15.41 -2.46 -8.49
CA ILE A 119 14.35 -2.29 -7.49
C ILE A 119 13.42 -3.48 -7.59
N ASN A 120 13.19 -4.16 -6.49
CA ASN A 120 12.14 -5.16 -6.36
C ASN A 120 11.07 -4.68 -5.38
N ALA A 121 9.80 -4.94 -5.71
CA ALA A 121 8.67 -4.72 -4.82
C ALA A 121 7.80 -5.97 -4.81
N ASN A 122 7.77 -6.65 -3.67
CA ASN A 122 7.03 -7.90 -3.49
C ASN A 122 5.92 -7.69 -2.44
N PRO A 123 4.72 -8.27 -2.62
CA PRO A 123 3.67 -8.19 -1.60
C PRO A 123 4.15 -8.82 -0.29
N GLU A 124 3.86 -8.18 0.84
CA GLU A 124 4.21 -8.72 2.16
C GLU A 124 3.52 -10.07 2.42
N VAL A 125 2.27 -10.19 1.98
CA VAL A 125 1.51 -11.45 2.01
C VAL A 125 0.84 -11.62 0.65
N TYR A 126 1.31 -12.59 -0.13
CA TYR A 126 0.73 -12.91 -1.44
C TYR A 126 -0.77 -13.20 -1.33
N ASN A 127 -1.55 -12.70 -2.31
CA ASN A 127 -3.01 -12.81 -2.38
C ASN A 127 -3.80 -12.14 -1.23
N SER A 128 -3.11 -11.35 -0.40
CA SER A 128 -3.70 -10.52 0.66
C SER A 128 -3.35 -9.04 0.50
N THR A 129 -2.07 -8.72 0.32
CA THR A 129 -1.60 -7.36 0.09
C THR A 129 -1.32 -7.07 -1.38
N GLY A 130 -1.23 -8.10 -2.23
CA GLY A 130 -1.07 -8.00 -3.67
C GLY A 130 -0.97 -9.36 -4.33
N ARG A 131 -1.13 -9.37 -5.65
CA ARG A 131 -1.01 -10.57 -6.50
C ARG A 131 0.14 -10.47 -7.49
N ARG A 132 0.79 -9.30 -7.56
CA ARG A 132 1.88 -9.03 -8.49
C ARG A 132 3.12 -8.65 -7.73
N CYS A 133 4.24 -9.22 -8.13
CA CYS A 133 5.56 -8.76 -7.79
C CYS A 133 6.07 -7.82 -8.89
N PHE A 134 6.84 -6.81 -8.53
CA PHE A 134 7.37 -5.83 -9.47
C PHE A 134 8.90 -5.81 -9.43
N PHE A 135 9.48 -5.58 -10.62
CA PHE A 135 10.91 -5.37 -10.83
C PHE A 135 11.09 -4.13 -11.69
N SER A 136 12.11 -3.35 -11.41
CA SER A 136 12.55 -2.27 -12.28
C SER A 136 14.05 -2.05 -12.13
N ASP A 137 14.66 -1.38 -13.09
CA ASP A 137 16.09 -1.04 -13.10
C ASP A 137 16.32 0.38 -13.66
N GLN A 138 17.55 0.74 -13.93
CA GLN A 138 17.94 2.04 -14.48
C GLN A 138 17.30 2.38 -15.84
N THR A 139 16.66 1.44 -16.53
CA THR A 139 15.89 1.70 -17.76
C THR A 139 14.54 2.34 -17.49
N LEU A 140 14.11 2.41 -16.21
CA LEU A 140 12.83 2.94 -15.73
C LEU A 140 11.61 2.12 -16.17
N VAL A 141 11.84 0.96 -16.81
CA VAL A 141 10.77 0.08 -17.23
C VAL A 141 10.36 -0.79 -16.06
N ILE A 142 9.09 -0.77 -15.70
CA ILE A 142 8.55 -1.60 -14.62
C ILE A 142 8.03 -2.91 -15.21
N LYS A 143 8.51 -4.00 -14.69
CA LYS A 143 8.13 -5.37 -15.05
C LYS A 143 7.34 -6.01 -13.94
N GLN A 144 6.49 -6.97 -14.27
CA GLN A 144 5.61 -7.62 -13.31
C GLN A 144 5.67 -9.15 -13.43
N ASN A 145 5.44 -9.82 -12.33
CA ASN A 145 5.16 -11.25 -12.28
C ASN A 145 3.86 -11.52 -11.53
N TRP A 146 2.95 -12.27 -12.13
CA TRP A 146 1.72 -12.72 -11.48
C TRP A 146 2.01 -14.00 -10.70
N GLY A 147 2.20 -13.88 -9.39
CA GLY A 147 2.54 -15.01 -8.54
C GLY A 147 3.28 -14.55 -7.28
N SER A 148 3.66 -15.52 -6.45
CA SER A 148 4.45 -15.29 -5.23
C SER A 148 5.93 -15.08 -5.51
N GLU A 149 6.40 -15.52 -6.69
CA GLU A 149 7.81 -15.41 -7.06
C GLU A 149 8.16 -13.96 -7.45
N PRO A 150 9.33 -13.47 -7.06
CA PRO A 150 9.78 -12.13 -7.44
C PRO A 150 9.81 -11.93 -8.96
N ALA A 151 9.46 -10.73 -9.41
CA ALA A 151 9.67 -10.34 -10.81
C ALA A 151 11.17 -10.16 -11.08
N THR A 152 11.57 -10.41 -12.33
CA THR A 152 12.96 -10.34 -12.79
C THR A 152 13.08 -9.50 -14.06
N ILE A 153 14.32 -9.29 -14.53
CA ILE A 153 14.58 -8.59 -15.80
C ILE A 153 13.89 -9.25 -17.01
N ASN A 154 13.58 -10.54 -16.93
CA ASN A 154 12.91 -11.30 -18.01
C ASN A 154 11.38 -11.29 -17.87
N SER A 155 10.83 -10.71 -16.81
CA SER A 155 9.39 -10.64 -16.61
C SER A 155 8.74 -9.66 -17.60
N PRO A 156 7.44 -9.87 -17.95
CA PRO A 156 6.73 -8.97 -18.85
C PRO A 156 6.59 -7.56 -18.25
N GLU A 157 6.59 -6.57 -19.15
CA GLU A 157 6.36 -5.17 -18.78
C GLU A 157 4.91 -4.92 -18.37
N ILE A 158 4.71 -3.91 -17.52
CA ILE A 158 3.37 -3.40 -17.20
C ILE A 158 2.84 -2.68 -18.43
N LYS A 159 1.63 -3.03 -18.85
CA LYS A 159 0.90 -2.33 -19.93
C LYS A 159 -0.04 -1.30 -19.35
#